data_590d6e33482d31000b0832f8c93c0ae2
#
_entry.id   590d6e33482d31000b0832f8c93c0ae2
#
_cell.length_a   1.000
_cell.length_b   1.000
_cell.length_c   1.000
_cell.angle_alpha   90.00
_cell.angle_beta   90.00
_cell.angle_gamma   90.00
#
_symmetry.space_group_name_H-M   'P 1'
#
loop_
_entity.id
_entity.type
_entity.pdbx_description
1 polymer ?
#
loop_
_entity_poly.entity_id
_entity_poly.type
_entity_poly.pdbx_seq_one_letter_code
_entity_poly.pdbx_strand_id
1 'polypeptide(L)'
;MKFQSIQKIHSGRFIHRYDITYETGEGKKKVYEMISRNPAIDTQEELQKKKPDAVVLIMHDETGGKILLNREFRMALGNWVYNFPAGLIDPGETPEQSAARELKEETGLDLLAIRDRMALSY
;
A
#
# COMPACT_ATOMS: atom_id res chain seq x y z
N MET A 1 -19.85 -15.52 1.64
CA MET A 1 -18.67 -15.71 2.52
C MET A 1 -18.96 -15.00 3.84
N LYS A 2 -18.90 -15.72 4.97
CA LYS A 2 -19.13 -15.18 6.31
C LYS A 2 -17.82 -15.22 7.08
N PHE A 3 -17.37 -14.08 7.58
CA PHE A 3 -16.18 -14.00 8.42
C PHE A 3 -16.36 -14.82 9.71
N GLN A 4 -15.36 -15.58 10.10
CA GLN A 4 -15.35 -16.40 11.31
C GLN A 4 -14.30 -15.91 12.30
N SER A 5 -13.06 -15.77 11.85
CA SER A 5 -11.94 -15.36 12.71
C SER A 5 -10.77 -14.85 11.89
N ILE A 6 -9.90 -14.09 12.55
CA ILE A 6 -8.57 -13.75 12.07
C ILE A 6 -7.56 -14.08 13.16
N GLN A 7 -6.45 -14.68 12.77
CA GLN A 7 -5.38 -15.06 13.70
C GLN A 7 -4.03 -14.61 13.13
N LYS A 8 -3.26 -13.90 13.93
CA LYS A 8 -1.87 -13.58 13.61
C LYS A 8 -1.00 -14.82 13.79
N ILE A 9 -0.39 -15.29 12.71
CA ILE A 9 0.43 -16.51 12.67
C ILE A 9 1.90 -16.19 12.86
N HIS A 10 2.36 -15.05 12.32
CA HIS A 10 3.77 -14.66 12.40
C HIS A 10 3.92 -13.14 12.46
N SER A 11 4.91 -12.69 13.22
CA SER A 11 5.32 -11.29 13.28
C SER A 11 6.76 -11.14 12.83
N GLY A 12 6.95 -10.58 11.64
CA GLY A 12 8.25 -10.09 11.20
C GLY A 12 8.50 -8.67 11.70
N ARG A 13 9.66 -8.11 11.34
CA ARG A 13 10.01 -6.73 11.70
C ARG A 13 9.09 -5.68 11.04
N PHE A 14 8.66 -5.92 9.80
CA PHE A 14 7.90 -4.97 8.99
C PHE A 14 6.56 -5.51 8.50
N ILE A 15 6.41 -6.83 8.48
CA ILE A 15 5.26 -7.53 7.90
C ILE A 15 4.80 -8.62 8.88
N HIS A 16 3.50 -8.71 9.07
CA HIS A 16 2.83 -9.71 9.88
C HIS A 16 1.97 -10.58 8.98
N ARG A 17 1.98 -11.88 9.23
CA ARG A 17 1.13 -12.85 8.52
C ARG A 17 -0.09 -13.17 9.37
N TYR A 18 -1.25 -13.19 8.72
CA TYR A 18 -2.55 -13.54 9.30
C TYR A 18 -3.21 -14.65 8.50
N ASP A 19 -3.89 -15.56 9.21
CA ASP A 19 -4.84 -16.49 8.61
C ASP A 19 -6.26 -16.01 8.92
N ILE A 20 -7.04 -15.78 7.86
CA ILE A 20 -8.43 -15.33 7.96
C ILE A 20 -9.32 -16.51 7.60
N THR A 21 -10.20 -16.89 8.51
CA THR A 21 -11.17 -17.98 8.28
C THR A 21 -12.51 -17.41 7.89
N TYR A 22 -13.03 -17.91 6.79
CA TYR A 22 -14.39 -17.67 6.31
C TYR A 22 -15.19 -18.95 6.22
N GLU A 23 -16.52 -18.83 6.32
CA GLU A 23 -17.47 -19.86 5.99
C GLU A 23 -18.10 -19.57 4.62
N THR A 24 -18.11 -20.57 3.74
CA THR A 24 -18.76 -20.46 2.42
C THR A 24 -20.27 -20.59 2.57
N GLY A 25 -21.04 -20.28 1.50
CA GLY A 25 -22.49 -20.50 1.47
C GLY A 25 -22.91 -21.96 1.64
N GLU A 26 -21.97 -22.90 1.41
CA GLU A 26 -22.17 -24.35 1.60
C GLU A 26 -21.74 -24.83 3.00
N GLY A 27 -21.40 -23.93 3.93
CA GLY A 27 -20.95 -24.25 5.29
C GLY A 27 -19.52 -24.77 5.39
N LYS A 28 -18.72 -24.71 4.30
CA LYS A 28 -17.32 -25.15 4.33
C LYS A 28 -16.42 -24.02 4.84
N LYS A 29 -15.42 -24.38 5.66
CA LYS A 29 -14.37 -23.44 6.09
C LYS A 29 -13.37 -23.19 4.95
N LYS A 30 -12.99 -21.92 4.76
CA LYS A 30 -11.93 -21.48 3.85
C LYS A 30 -10.97 -20.57 4.62
N VAL A 31 -9.69 -20.93 4.60
CA VAL A 31 -8.62 -20.10 5.17
C VAL A 31 -7.97 -19.29 4.05
N TYR A 32 -7.75 -18.00 4.31
CA TYR A 32 -7.02 -17.10 3.42
C TYR A 32 -5.80 -16.55 4.15
N GLU A 33 -4.62 -16.74 3.58
CA GLU A 33 -3.37 -16.20 4.09
C GLU A 33 -3.19 -14.75 3.62
N MET A 34 -3.02 -13.84 4.56
CA MET A 34 -2.82 -12.42 4.31
C MET A 34 -1.52 -11.91 4.97
N ILE A 35 -0.88 -10.96 4.33
CA ILE A 35 0.18 -10.17 4.95
C ILE A 35 -0.27 -8.73 5.15
N SER A 36 0.17 -8.10 6.24
CA SER A 36 -0.11 -6.70 6.55
C SER A 36 1.04 -6.06 7.33
N ARG A 37 1.20 -4.75 7.19
CA ARG A 37 2.09 -3.95 8.05
C ARG A 37 1.44 -3.63 9.40
N ASN A 38 0.11 -3.69 9.49
CA ASN A 38 -0.59 -3.50 10.75
C ASN A 38 -0.37 -4.71 11.68
N PRO A 39 0.25 -4.52 12.87
CA PRO A 39 0.53 -5.60 13.80
C PRO A 39 -0.67 -6.05 14.63
N ALA A 40 -1.80 -5.36 14.54
CA ALA A 40 -2.93 -5.52 15.45
C ALA A 40 -4.27 -5.60 14.69
N ILE A 41 -4.43 -6.65 13.87
CA ILE A 41 -5.70 -6.94 13.20
C ILE A 41 -6.31 -8.17 13.90
N ASP A 42 -7.33 -7.94 14.73
CA ASP A 42 -7.97 -8.98 15.54
C ASP A 42 -9.45 -9.17 15.17
N THR A 43 -10.04 -8.21 14.45
CA THR A 43 -11.47 -8.20 14.14
C THR A 43 -11.74 -7.97 12.66
N GLN A 44 -12.94 -8.31 12.22
CA GLN A 44 -13.40 -8.00 10.86
C GLN A 44 -13.45 -6.49 10.61
N GLU A 45 -13.81 -5.70 11.62
CA GLU A 45 -13.86 -4.25 11.51
C GLU A 45 -12.46 -3.66 11.25
N GLU A 46 -11.44 -4.14 11.95
CA GLU A 46 -10.06 -3.71 11.72
C GLU A 46 -9.54 -4.14 10.36
N LEU A 47 -9.89 -5.37 9.92
CA LEU A 47 -9.58 -5.84 8.57
C LEU A 47 -10.20 -4.95 7.49
N GLN A 48 -11.38 -4.38 7.75
CA GLN A 48 -12.11 -3.51 6.82
C GLN A 48 -11.70 -2.05 6.88
N LYS A 49 -10.89 -1.64 7.86
CA LYS A 49 -10.37 -0.26 7.94
C LYS A 49 -9.45 0.02 6.76
N LYS A 50 -9.95 0.89 5.88
CA LYS A 50 -9.24 1.31 4.67
C LYS A 50 -8.37 2.54 4.98
N LYS A 51 -7.17 2.30 5.49
CA LYS A 51 -6.16 3.34 5.63
C LYS A 51 -5.06 3.09 4.61
N PRO A 52 -4.72 4.07 3.76
CA PRO A 52 -3.61 3.90 2.84
C PRO A 52 -2.29 3.80 3.62
N ASP A 53 -1.44 2.85 3.23
CA ASP A 53 -0.10 2.69 3.80
C ASP A 53 0.97 3.43 2.99
N ALA A 54 0.66 3.73 1.73
CA ALA A 54 1.60 4.33 0.79
C ALA A 54 0.89 5.21 -0.23
N VAL A 55 1.67 6.05 -0.88
CA VAL A 55 1.26 6.83 -2.06
C VAL A 55 2.06 6.38 -3.27
N VAL A 56 1.44 6.42 -4.43
CA VAL A 56 2.08 6.25 -5.75
C VAL A 56 1.81 7.50 -6.56
N LEU A 57 2.85 8.11 -7.11
CA LEU A 57 2.76 9.38 -7.83
C LEU A 57 2.83 9.15 -9.33
N ILE A 58 1.71 9.35 -10.02
CA ILE A 58 1.67 9.39 -11.48
C ILE A 58 1.88 10.85 -11.89
N MET A 59 3.11 11.19 -12.24
CA MET A 59 3.52 12.55 -12.47
C MET A 59 3.74 12.83 -13.93
N HIS A 60 3.32 13.99 -14.37
CA HIS A 60 3.58 14.50 -15.71
C HIS A 60 4.08 15.95 -15.66
N ASP A 61 4.76 16.39 -16.70
CA ASP A 61 5.16 17.78 -16.85
C ASP A 61 3.93 18.69 -17.07
N GLU A 62 4.14 20.01 -17.10
CA GLU A 62 3.04 20.98 -17.27
C GLU A 62 2.24 20.78 -18.55
N THR A 63 2.86 20.25 -19.59
CA THR A 63 2.22 20.00 -20.90
C THR A 63 1.46 18.67 -20.95
N GLY A 64 1.72 17.76 -20.01
CA GLY A 64 1.21 16.38 -20.04
C GLY A 64 1.95 15.50 -21.06
N GLY A 65 3.04 15.98 -21.65
CA GLY A 65 3.77 15.26 -22.69
C GLY A 65 4.79 14.26 -22.18
N LYS A 66 5.17 14.33 -20.90
CA LYS A 66 6.17 13.45 -20.30
C LYS A 66 5.69 12.93 -18.97
N ILE A 67 5.99 11.65 -18.68
CA ILE A 67 5.72 10.99 -17.41
C ILE A 67 7.05 10.72 -16.71
N LEU A 68 7.10 10.94 -15.40
CA LEU A 68 8.27 10.64 -14.58
C LEU A 68 8.23 9.17 -14.13
N LEU A 69 9.32 8.45 -14.36
CA LEU A 69 9.55 7.11 -13.84
C LEU A 69 10.89 7.07 -13.12
N ASN A 70 10.94 6.39 -11.99
CA ASN A 70 12.17 6.03 -11.29
C ASN A 70 12.72 4.72 -11.82
N ARG A 71 14.04 4.60 -11.93
CA ARG A 71 14.73 3.33 -12.12
C ARG A 71 15.32 2.90 -10.79
N GLU A 72 14.78 1.84 -10.20
CA GLU A 72 15.21 1.33 -8.90
C GLU A 72 15.57 -0.16 -8.93
N PHE A 73 16.43 -0.58 -8.03
CA PHE A 73 16.70 -2.01 -7.80
C PHE A 73 15.66 -2.58 -6.84
N ARG A 74 14.74 -3.37 -7.38
CA ARG A 74 13.69 -4.01 -6.59
C ARG A 74 14.21 -5.28 -5.94
N MET A 75 14.51 -5.24 -4.64
CA MET A 75 15.10 -6.37 -3.89
C MET A 75 14.26 -7.64 -3.99
N ALA A 76 12.94 -7.54 -3.98
CA ALA A 76 12.05 -8.69 -4.11
C ALA A 76 12.14 -9.40 -5.48
N LEU A 77 12.61 -8.70 -6.52
CA LEU A 77 12.80 -9.24 -7.87
C LEU A 77 14.27 -9.53 -8.19
N GLY A 78 15.20 -9.03 -7.36
CA GLY A 78 16.64 -9.11 -7.61
C GLY A 78 17.06 -8.40 -8.90
N ASN A 79 16.33 -7.38 -9.35
CA ASN A 79 16.56 -6.73 -10.65
C ASN A 79 16.19 -5.25 -10.63
N TRP A 80 16.71 -4.50 -11.61
CA TRP A 80 16.35 -3.11 -11.88
C TRP A 80 15.02 -3.04 -12.64
N VAL A 81 14.12 -2.19 -12.17
CA VAL A 81 12.80 -1.97 -12.77
C VAL A 81 12.50 -0.48 -12.87
N TYR A 82 11.57 -0.12 -13.74
CA TYR A 82 11.01 1.23 -13.82
C TYR A 82 9.67 1.25 -13.09
N ASN A 83 9.52 2.19 -12.17
CA ASN A 83 8.30 2.38 -11.38
C ASN A 83 7.95 3.87 -11.32
N PHE A 84 6.70 4.14 -10.99
CA PHE A 84 6.32 5.47 -10.53
C PHE A 84 6.95 5.75 -9.16
N PRO A 85 7.32 7.01 -8.85
CA PRO A 85 7.71 7.40 -7.50
C PRO A 85 6.63 6.99 -6.50
N ALA A 86 7.05 6.41 -5.39
CA ALA A 86 6.14 5.88 -4.38
C ALA A 86 6.83 5.77 -3.03
N GLY A 87 6.10 6.03 -1.96
CA GLY A 87 6.63 5.83 -0.64
C GLY A 87 5.56 5.61 0.43
N LEU A 88 6.03 5.26 1.61
CA LEU A 88 5.15 5.03 2.75
C LEU A 88 4.69 6.36 3.34
N ILE A 89 3.46 6.36 3.82
CA ILE A 89 2.90 7.49 4.57
C ILE A 89 3.42 7.38 6.01
N ASP A 90 4.16 8.39 6.46
CA ASP A 90 4.67 8.43 7.82
C ASP A 90 3.56 8.71 8.85
N PRO A 91 3.76 8.29 10.11
CA PRO A 91 2.80 8.58 11.17
C PRO A 91 2.51 10.08 11.28
N GLY A 92 1.23 10.44 11.10
CA GLY A 92 0.78 11.84 11.18
C GLY A 92 0.80 12.61 9.87
N GLU A 93 1.37 12.05 8.80
CA GLU A 93 1.28 12.64 7.46
C GLU A 93 -0.09 12.41 6.80
N THR A 94 -0.49 13.38 5.98
CA THR A 94 -1.55 13.14 4.98
C THR A 94 -0.94 12.51 3.73
N PRO A 95 -1.74 11.84 2.87
CA PRO A 95 -1.24 11.33 1.60
C PRO A 95 -0.56 12.40 0.72
N GLU A 96 -1.04 13.64 0.75
CA GLU A 96 -0.49 14.75 -0.02
C GLU A 96 0.88 15.20 0.52
N GLN A 97 1.03 15.25 1.84
CA GLN A 97 2.32 15.57 2.47
C GLN A 97 3.35 14.49 2.15
N SER A 98 2.96 13.21 2.27
CA SER A 98 3.80 12.09 1.89
C SER A 98 4.19 12.15 0.40
N ALA A 99 3.24 12.44 -0.49
CA ALA A 99 3.51 12.58 -1.91
C ALA A 99 4.55 13.68 -2.21
N ALA A 100 4.41 14.84 -1.57
CA ALA A 100 5.36 15.95 -1.75
C ALA A 100 6.75 15.60 -1.21
N ARG A 101 6.83 14.96 -0.04
CA ARG A 101 8.09 14.52 0.58
C ARG A 101 8.79 13.47 -0.30
N GLU A 102 8.10 12.40 -0.66
CA GLU A 102 8.66 11.30 -1.47
C GLU A 102 9.16 11.81 -2.83
N LEU A 103 8.39 12.69 -3.48
CA LEU A 103 8.84 13.31 -4.72
C LEU A 103 10.16 14.05 -4.53
N LYS A 104 10.23 14.87 -3.48
CA LYS A 104 11.44 15.65 -3.19
C LYS A 104 12.64 14.77 -2.89
N GLU A 105 12.45 13.73 -2.08
CA GLU A 105 13.50 12.80 -1.67
C GLU A 105 14.03 11.97 -2.84
N GLU A 106 13.14 11.43 -3.67
CA GLU A 106 13.52 10.53 -4.76
C GLU A 106 14.03 11.25 -6.01
N THR A 107 13.57 12.47 -6.26
CA THR A 107 13.82 13.14 -7.55
C THR A 107 14.42 14.54 -7.44
N GLY A 108 14.36 15.17 -6.26
CA GLY A 108 14.71 16.57 -6.05
C GLY A 108 13.68 17.58 -6.57
N LEU A 109 12.60 17.10 -7.21
CA LEU A 109 11.53 17.96 -7.76
C LEU A 109 10.57 18.42 -6.68
N ASP A 110 9.87 19.50 -6.95
CA ASP A 110 8.80 20.01 -6.09
C ASP A 110 7.43 19.74 -6.70
N LEU A 111 6.49 19.36 -5.85
CA LEU A 111 5.10 19.14 -6.25
C LEU A 111 4.41 20.49 -6.45
N LEU A 112 3.98 20.78 -7.68
CA LEU A 112 3.30 22.04 -8.00
C LEU A 112 1.81 21.97 -7.69
N ALA A 113 1.14 20.87 -8.09
CA ALA A 113 -0.29 20.68 -7.87
C ALA A 113 -0.65 19.20 -7.96
N ILE A 114 -1.69 18.82 -7.24
CA ILE A 114 -2.36 17.52 -7.38
C ILE A 114 -3.62 17.76 -8.22
N ARG A 115 -3.69 17.15 -9.40
CA ARG A 115 -4.82 17.33 -10.33
C ARG A 115 -5.94 16.34 -10.08
N ASP A 116 -5.60 15.12 -9.67
CA ASP A 116 -6.56 14.05 -9.44
C ASP A 116 -6.09 13.09 -8.36
N ARG A 117 -7.02 12.35 -7.78
CA ARG A 117 -6.76 11.31 -6.78
C ARG A 117 -7.52 10.06 -7.16
N MET A 118 -6.79 9.00 -7.37
CA MET A 118 -7.39 7.69 -7.57
C MET A 118 -7.85 7.10 -6.22
N ALA A 119 -8.95 6.37 -6.26
CA ALA A 119 -9.40 5.61 -5.11
C ALA A 119 -8.35 4.56 -4.69
N LEU A 120 -8.40 4.16 -3.42
CA LEU A 120 -7.57 3.06 -2.91
C LEU A 120 -7.78 1.82 -3.77
N SER A 121 -6.68 1.25 -4.26
CA SER A 121 -6.64 -0.05 -4.91
C SER A 121 -6.02 -1.10 -3.98
N TYR A 122 -6.46 -2.33 -4.12
CA TYR A 122 -5.98 -3.50 -3.36
C TYR A 122 -5.35 -4.51 -4.30
#